data_1a118065c7fc93322326a4bde0894fb9
#
_entry.id   1a118065c7fc93322326a4bde0894fb9
#
_cell.length_a   1.000
_cell.length_b   1.000
_cell.length_c   1.000
_cell.angle_alpha   90.00
_cell.angle_beta   90.00
_cell.angle_gamma   90.00
#
_symmetry.space_group_name_H-M   'P 1'
#
loop_
_entity.id
_entity.type
_entity.pdbx_description
1 polymer ?
#
loop_
_entity_poly.entity_id
_entity_poly.type
_entity_poly.pdbx_seq_one_letter_code
_entity_poly.pdbx_strand_id
1 'polypeptide(L)'
;MANRPPPRRRPGRRPYRAARRPVRRRTPPYRRPRPRRTRRQQRRDTRVFLLAAGAAAGLALLWAVISWLLANWWALIVLGALAVLGATLWAHRRRQQQAWDRVRQQALRYGLPQLDALGHRDFEYAVRDLMRRDGCTDARQIGGAGDNGADVLATDPLGRTWVIQCKHRRDGDRGSAVGTPDLQRVNGTARQLYGADVVLVVTNGRFSTRCAPLAAQLHMHLADRRTLATWASSGRPLWELLPKIPPPRKGR
;
A
#
# COMPACT_ATOMS: atom_id res chain seq x y z
N MET A 1 -26.91 126.14 45.24
CA MET A 1 -28.24 126.16 44.59
C MET A 1 -28.80 124.75 44.53
N ALA A 2 -29.90 124.66 45.11
CA ALA A 2 -30.66 123.44 45.46
C ALA A 2 -31.30 122.77 44.24
N ASN A 3 -31.36 121.48 44.24
CA ASN A 3 -32.47 120.83 43.58
C ASN A 3 -32.89 119.56 44.27
N ARG A 4 -34.12 119.62 44.78
CA ARG A 4 -34.77 118.53 45.49
C ARG A 4 -35.32 117.44 44.56
N PRO A 5 -35.39 116.20 44.97
CA PRO A 5 -35.97 115.13 44.20
C PRO A 5 -37.50 115.03 44.38
N PRO A 6 -38.27 114.52 43.41
CA PRO A 6 -39.74 114.30 43.54
C PRO A 6 -40.04 112.93 44.14
N PRO A 7 -41.29 112.77 44.60
CA PRO A 7 -41.72 111.69 45.55
C PRO A 7 -41.96 110.31 44.94
N ARG A 8 -41.83 109.33 45.80
CA ARG A 8 -42.06 107.88 45.53
C ARG A 8 -43.52 107.55 45.29
N ARG A 9 -43.82 106.84 44.19
CA ARG A 9 -45.14 106.18 43.99
C ARG A 9 -45.08 104.75 44.50
N ARG A 10 -46.10 104.33 45.26
CA ARG A 10 -46.29 102.96 45.76
C ARG A 10 -46.71 101.99 44.64
N PRO A 11 -46.25 100.75 44.66
CA PRO A 11 -46.62 99.74 43.64
C PRO A 11 -47.99 99.11 43.93
N GLY A 12 -48.77 98.98 42.86
CA GLY A 12 -50.08 98.31 42.90
C GLY A 12 -49.94 96.80 43.00
N ARG A 13 -50.82 96.22 43.74
CA ARG A 13 -50.96 94.77 43.90
C ARG A 13 -51.26 94.10 42.55
N ARG A 14 -50.43 93.19 42.10
CA ARG A 14 -50.72 92.26 41.01
C ARG A 14 -51.49 91.06 41.55
N PRO A 15 -52.45 90.48 40.79
CA PRO A 15 -53.19 89.29 41.22
C PRO A 15 -52.33 88.01 41.09
N TYR A 16 -52.59 87.07 42.02
CA TYR A 16 -51.99 85.79 42.15
C TYR A 16 -52.30 84.95 40.91
N ARG A 17 -51.28 84.65 40.13
CA ARG A 17 -51.39 83.72 39.02
C ARG A 17 -51.12 82.31 39.54
N ALA A 18 -52.10 81.44 39.50
CA ALA A 18 -52.06 80.06 39.94
C ALA A 18 -50.90 79.29 39.22
N ALA A 19 -50.06 78.70 40.03
CA ALA A 19 -48.94 77.88 39.55
C ALA A 19 -49.47 76.65 38.78
N ARG A 20 -49.21 76.59 37.51
CA ARG A 20 -49.39 75.38 36.70
C ARG A 20 -48.42 74.33 37.18
N ARG A 21 -48.94 73.16 37.65
CA ARG A 21 -48.12 71.96 37.96
C ARG A 21 -47.30 71.53 36.71
N PRO A 22 -46.03 71.20 36.86
CA PRO A 22 -45.24 70.71 35.76
C PRO A 22 -45.73 69.31 35.31
N VAL A 23 -46.09 69.19 34.04
CA VAL A 23 -46.45 67.92 33.40
C VAL A 23 -45.21 67.12 33.40
N ARG A 24 -45.15 66.02 34.19
CA ARG A 24 -44.06 65.00 34.07
C ARG A 24 -44.05 64.43 32.65
N ARG A 25 -43.10 64.83 31.80
CA ARG A 25 -42.82 64.18 30.58
C ARG A 25 -42.35 62.75 30.90
N ARG A 26 -43.18 61.76 30.58
CA ARG A 26 -42.76 60.36 30.58
C ARG A 26 -41.68 60.24 29.59
N THR A 27 -40.44 59.95 30.04
CA THR A 27 -39.33 59.52 29.16
C THR A 27 -39.73 58.18 28.54
N PRO A 28 -39.59 58.02 27.22
CA PRO A 28 -39.86 56.73 26.60
C PRO A 28 -38.90 55.68 27.17
N PRO A 29 -39.31 54.39 27.31
CA PRO A 29 -38.43 53.34 27.81
C PRO A 29 -37.20 53.19 26.92
N TYR A 30 -36.02 53.24 27.53
CA TYR A 30 -34.74 53.06 26.91
C TYR A 30 -34.71 51.66 26.26
N ARG A 31 -34.89 51.57 24.93
CA ARG A 31 -34.69 50.31 24.18
C ARG A 31 -33.19 50.06 24.14
N ARG A 32 -32.73 49.09 24.91
CA ARG A 32 -31.34 48.57 24.80
C ARG A 32 -31.07 48.24 23.36
N PRO A 33 -29.98 48.76 22.76
CA PRO A 33 -29.61 48.39 21.41
C PRO A 33 -29.32 46.88 21.36
N ARG A 34 -29.95 46.15 20.45
CA ARG A 34 -29.69 44.74 20.20
C ARG A 34 -28.20 44.61 19.80
N PRO A 35 -27.45 43.68 20.43
CA PRO A 35 -26.03 43.52 20.08
C PRO A 35 -25.90 43.23 18.60
N ARG A 36 -25.17 44.07 17.88
CA ARG A 36 -24.79 43.83 16.47
C ARG A 36 -23.87 42.63 16.44
N ARG A 37 -24.34 41.50 15.89
CA ARG A 37 -23.52 40.32 15.66
C ARG A 37 -22.33 40.71 14.80
N THR A 38 -21.11 40.43 15.26
CA THR A 38 -19.86 40.72 14.50
C THR A 38 -19.84 39.89 13.22
N ARG A 39 -19.23 40.41 12.13
CA ARG A 39 -19.09 39.70 10.83
C ARG A 39 -18.44 38.31 10.98
N ARG A 40 -17.61 38.11 12.00
CA ARG A 40 -17.01 36.81 12.31
C ARG A 40 -18.02 35.79 12.89
N GLN A 41 -18.92 36.22 13.75
CA GLN A 41 -20.00 35.39 14.29
C GLN A 41 -20.96 34.99 13.18
N GLN A 42 -21.34 35.93 12.32
CA GLN A 42 -22.25 35.66 11.20
C GLN A 42 -21.67 34.65 10.22
N ARG A 43 -20.34 34.69 9.92
CA ARG A 43 -19.67 33.70 9.08
C ARG A 43 -19.53 32.33 9.75
N ARG A 44 -19.37 32.26 11.09
CA ARG A 44 -19.37 30.99 11.83
C ARG A 44 -20.76 30.35 11.83
N ASP A 45 -21.78 31.14 12.12
CA ASP A 45 -23.16 30.67 12.13
C ASP A 45 -23.59 30.15 10.74
N THR A 46 -23.18 30.84 9.65
CA THR A 46 -23.45 30.39 8.28
C THR A 46 -22.74 29.08 7.95
N ARG A 47 -21.47 28.90 8.38
CA ARG A 47 -20.75 27.65 8.17
C ARG A 47 -21.35 26.48 8.95
N VAL A 48 -21.70 26.70 10.20
CA VAL A 48 -22.38 25.69 11.05
C VAL A 48 -23.74 25.34 10.45
N PHE A 49 -24.50 26.35 9.98
CA PHE A 49 -25.77 26.11 9.30
C PHE A 49 -25.64 25.31 8.02
N LEU A 50 -24.63 25.62 7.17
CA LEU A 50 -24.37 24.88 5.93
C LEU A 50 -23.92 23.44 6.21
N LEU A 51 -23.09 23.21 7.24
CA LEU A 51 -22.68 21.86 7.65
C LEU A 51 -23.86 21.07 8.22
N ALA A 52 -24.70 21.71 9.05
CA ALA A 52 -25.90 21.08 9.59
C ALA A 52 -26.93 20.77 8.50
N ALA A 53 -27.14 21.69 7.55
CA ALA A 53 -28.00 21.46 6.39
C ALA A 53 -27.49 20.34 5.49
N GLY A 54 -26.17 20.29 5.24
CA GLY A 54 -25.52 19.20 4.49
C GLY A 54 -25.67 17.84 5.19
N ALA A 55 -25.45 17.81 6.51
CA ALA A 55 -25.66 16.60 7.30
C ALA A 55 -27.13 16.15 7.32
N ALA A 56 -28.07 17.07 7.46
CA ALA A 56 -29.51 16.78 7.41
C ALA A 56 -29.94 16.26 6.03
N ALA A 57 -29.43 16.87 4.95
CA ALA A 57 -29.67 16.39 3.59
C ALA A 57 -29.10 15.00 3.35
N GLY A 58 -27.87 14.74 3.85
CA GLY A 58 -27.24 13.41 3.79
C GLY A 58 -28.03 12.35 4.55
N LEU A 59 -28.51 12.68 5.76
CA LEU A 59 -29.36 11.78 6.56
C LEU A 59 -30.73 11.54 5.89
N ALA A 60 -31.34 12.57 5.29
CA ALA A 60 -32.59 12.43 4.56
C ALA A 60 -32.44 11.55 3.32
N LEU A 61 -31.32 11.71 2.58
CA LEU A 61 -31.00 10.86 1.43
C LEU A 61 -30.77 9.39 1.86
N LEU A 62 -30.00 9.19 2.92
CA LEU A 62 -29.77 7.87 3.49
C LEU A 62 -31.08 7.20 3.91
N TRP A 63 -31.94 7.94 4.60
CA TRP A 63 -33.27 7.47 5.00
C TRP A 63 -34.14 7.12 3.80
N ALA A 64 -34.15 7.96 2.74
CA ALA A 64 -34.89 7.71 1.53
C ALA A 64 -34.39 6.44 0.80
N VAL A 65 -33.06 6.21 0.76
CA VAL A 65 -32.49 4.99 0.19
C VAL A 65 -32.87 3.76 1.02
N ILE A 66 -32.74 3.85 2.35
CA ILE A 66 -33.09 2.73 3.25
C ILE A 66 -34.60 2.41 3.13
N SER A 67 -35.48 3.40 3.17
CA SER A 67 -36.93 3.19 3.07
C SER A 67 -37.31 2.62 1.71
N TRP A 68 -36.68 3.06 0.63
CA TRP A 68 -36.87 2.51 -0.70
C TRP A 68 -36.38 1.05 -0.79
N LEU A 69 -35.21 0.72 -0.20
CA LEU A 69 -34.69 -0.64 -0.13
C LEU A 69 -35.58 -1.56 0.69
N LEU A 70 -36.12 -1.07 1.82
CA LEU A 70 -37.06 -1.84 2.65
C LEU A 70 -38.39 -2.08 1.95
N ALA A 71 -38.88 -1.10 1.20
CA ALA A 71 -40.08 -1.23 0.38
C ALA A 71 -39.89 -2.18 -0.80
N ASN A 72 -38.62 -2.28 -1.30
CA ASN A 72 -38.27 -3.11 -2.46
C ASN A 72 -37.29 -4.24 -2.05
N TRP A 73 -37.64 -4.98 -1.00
CA TRP A 73 -36.78 -6.05 -0.45
C TRP A 73 -36.33 -7.09 -1.49
N TRP A 74 -37.13 -7.33 -2.51
CA TRP A 74 -36.78 -8.17 -3.65
C TRP A 74 -35.54 -7.66 -4.40
N ALA A 75 -35.29 -6.33 -4.43
CA ALA A 75 -34.11 -5.75 -5.06
C ALA A 75 -32.82 -6.13 -4.31
N LEU A 76 -32.89 -6.29 -2.98
CA LEU A 76 -31.78 -6.79 -2.19
C LEU A 76 -31.46 -8.25 -2.51
N ILE A 77 -32.48 -9.08 -2.75
CA ILE A 77 -32.30 -10.47 -3.18
C ILE A 77 -31.66 -10.53 -4.56
N VAL A 78 -32.15 -9.73 -5.51
CA VAL A 78 -31.58 -9.67 -6.87
C VAL A 78 -30.13 -9.20 -6.83
N LEU A 79 -29.82 -8.14 -6.06
CA LEU A 79 -28.45 -7.64 -5.86
C LEU A 79 -27.55 -8.70 -5.24
N GLY A 80 -28.04 -9.40 -4.22
CA GLY A 80 -27.33 -10.51 -3.58
C GLY A 80 -27.05 -11.65 -4.56
N ALA A 81 -28.05 -12.06 -5.33
CA ALA A 81 -27.90 -13.10 -6.35
C ALA A 81 -26.89 -12.71 -7.44
N LEU A 82 -26.92 -11.45 -7.91
CA LEU A 82 -25.95 -10.92 -8.88
C LEU A 82 -24.53 -10.86 -8.29
N ALA A 83 -24.39 -10.47 -7.04
CA ALA A 83 -23.10 -10.46 -6.34
C ALA A 83 -22.51 -11.87 -6.19
N VAL A 84 -23.34 -12.86 -5.79
CA VAL A 84 -22.96 -14.28 -5.70
C VAL A 84 -22.57 -14.81 -7.08
N LEU A 85 -23.38 -14.53 -8.10
CA LEU A 85 -23.07 -14.95 -9.47
C LEU A 85 -21.77 -14.33 -9.97
N GLY A 86 -21.57 -13.04 -9.74
CA GLY A 86 -20.32 -12.35 -10.09
C GLY A 86 -19.10 -12.93 -9.36
N ALA A 87 -19.22 -13.21 -8.06
CA ALA A 87 -18.17 -13.82 -7.26
C ALA A 87 -17.84 -15.25 -7.73
N THR A 88 -18.86 -16.06 -8.04
CA THR A 88 -18.66 -17.44 -8.53
C THR A 88 -18.02 -17.46 -9.92
N LEU A 89 -18.46 -16.60 -10.85
CA LEU A 89 -17.86 -16.46 -12.16
C LEU A 89 -16.41 -15.97 -12.09
N TRP A 90 -16.14 -14.99 -11.21
CA TRP A 90 -14.79 -14.50 -10.99
C TRP A 90 -13.87 -15.57 -10.39
N ALA A 91 -14.34 -16.30 -9.36
CA ALA A 91 -13.61 -17.41 -8.76
C ALA A 91 -13.35 -18.54 -9.76
N HIS A 92 -14.33 -18.87 -10.61
CA HIS A 92 -14.19 -19.87 -11.67
C HIS A 92 -13.14 -19.45 -12.70
N ARG A 93 -13.22 -18.23 -13.22
CA ARG A 93 -12.22 -17.67 -14.15
C ARG A 93 -10.81 -17.69 -13.52
N ARG A 94 -10.70 -17.28 -12.27
CA ARG A 94 -9.42 -17.27 -11.56
C ARG A 94 -8.84 -18.68 -11.40
N ARG A 95 -9.67 -19.68 -11.09
CA ARG A 95 -9.24 -21.10 -11.02
C ARG A 95 -8.81 -21.62 -12.39
N GLN A 96 -9.52 -21.32 -13.45
CA GLN A 96 -9.12 -21.68 -14.81
C GLN A 96 -7.79 -21.04 -15.21
N GLN A 97 -7.60 -19.75 -14.97
CA GLN A 97 -6.33 -19.08 -15.24
C GLN A 97 -5.16 -19.72 -14.47
N GLN A 98 -5.35 -20.00 -13.19
CA GLN A 98 -4.34 -20.70 -12.39
C GLN A 98 -4.04 -22.11 -12.89
N ALA A 99 -5.03 -22.84 -13.38
CA ALA A 99 -4.82 -24.15 -13.98
C ALA A 99 -4.00 -24.05 -15.29
N TRP A 100 -4.35 -23.11 -16.16
CA TRP A 100 -3.58 -22.87 -17.40
C TRP A 100 -2.17 -22.39 -17.13
N ASP A 101 -1.98 -21.53 -16.12
CA ASP A 101 -0.63 -21.08 -15.72
C ASP A 101 0.21 -22.24 -15.18
N ARG A 102 -0.38 -23.14 -14.41
CA ARG A 102 0.30 -24.37 -13.95
C ARG A 102 0.72 -25.27 -15.13
N VAL A 103 -0.17 -25.50 -16.09
CA VAL A 103 0.15 -26.29 -17.29
C VAL A 103 1.26 -25.62 -18.09
N ARG A 104 1.19 -24.31 -18.30
CA ARG A 104 2.26 -23.55 -18.97
C ARG A 104 3.58 -23.63 -18.21
N GLN A 105 3.55 -23.45 -16.88
CA GLN A 105 4.74 -23.54 -16.04
C GLN A 105 5.34 -24.95 -16.06
N GLN A 106 4.53 -25.99 -15.95
CA GLN A 106 5.01 -27.37 -16.05
C GLN A 106 5.61 -27.71 -17.41
N ALA A 107 5.10 -27.08 -18.47
CA ALA A 107 5.63 -27.21 -19.81
C ALA A 107 6.89 -26.36 -20.07
N LEU A 108 7.24 -25.45 -19.14
CA LEU A 108 8.37 -24.56 -19.31
C LEU A 108 9.67 -25.36 -19.42
N ARG A 109 10.35 -25.21 -20.53
CA ARG A 109 11.65 -25.81 -20.83
C ARG A 109 12.52 -24.76 -21.50
N TYR A 110 13.77 -24.73 -21.14
CA TYR A 110 14.78 -23.93 -21.81
C TYR A 110 15.84 -24.85 -22.40
N GLY A 111 16.15 -24.64 -23.67
CA GLY A 111 17.40 -25.16 -24.24
C GLY A 111 18.59 -24.36 -23.74
N LEU A 112 19.72 -25.00 -23.57
CA LEU A 112 20.94 -24.35 -23.13
C LEU A 112 21.35 -23.15 -24.01
N PRO A 113 21.27 -23.24 -25.38
CA PRO A 113 21.53 -22.07 -26.24
C PRO A 113 20.61 -20.87 -25.97
N GLN A 114 19.35 -21.11 -25.56
CA GLN A 114 18.45 -20.04 -25.21
C GLN A 114 18.91 -19.32 -23.92
N LEU A 115 19.36 -20.08 -22.92
CA LEU A 115 19.89 -19.50 -21.68
C LEU A 115 21.21 -18.75 -21.92
N ASP A 116 22.04 -19.21 -22.83
CA ASP A 116 23.29 -18.53 -23.21
C ASP A 116 23.03 -17.18 -23.91
N ALA A 117 21.98 -17.11 -24.72
CA ALA A 117 21.62 -15.90 -25.46
C ALA A 117 20.97 -14.79 -24.59
N LEU A 118 20.60 -15.10 -23.35
CA LEU A 118 19.96 -14.13 -22.44
C LEU A 118 20.94 -13.04 -21.96
N GLY A 119 20.39 -11.89 -21.55
CA GLY A 119 21.12 -10.94 -20.73
C GLY A 119 21.19 -11.39 -19.27
N HIS A 120 22.01 -10.73 -18.45
CA HIS A 120 22.16 -11.07 -17.03
C HIS A 120 20.82 -11.09 -16.30
N ARG A 121 20.01 -10.05 -16.47
CA ARG A 121 18.71 -9.90 -15.81
C ARG A 121 17.68 -10.90 -16.33
N ASP A 122 17.68 -11.18 -17.63
CA ASP A 122 16.76 -12.15 -18.22
C ASP A 122 17.09 -13.56 -17.76
N PHE A 123 18.37 -13.85 -17.51
CA PHE A 123 18.81 -15.09 -16.92
C PHE A 123 18.30 -15.27 -15.47
N GLU A 124 18.30 -14.21 -14.67
CA GLU A 124 17.69 -14.22 -13.33
C GLU A 124 16.18 -14.50 -13.40
N TYR A 125 15.48 -13.89 -14.37
CA TYR A 125 14.06 -14.18 -14.61
C TYR A 125 13.85 -15.64 -15.07
N ALA A 126 14.71 -16.18 -15.92
CA ALA A 126 14.61 -17.58 -16.33
C ALA A 126 14.80 -18.54 -15.15
N VAL A 127 15.74 -18.25 -14.26
CA VAL A 127 15.96 -19.03 -13.02
C VAL A 127 14.76 -18.92 -12.09
N ARG A 128 14.19 -17.74 -11.90
CA ARG A 128 12.94 -17.54 -11.15
C ARG A 128 11.80 -18.39 -11.73
N ASP A 129 11.65 -18.39 -13.05
CA ASP A 129 10.54 -19.08 -13.71
C ASP A 129 10.72 -20.61 -13.65
N LEU A 130 11.95 -21.10 -13.67
CA LEU A 130 12.28 -22.50 -13.40
C LEU A 130 11.92 -22.89 -11.96
N MET A 131 12.21 -22.04 -10.97
CA MET A 131 11.77 -22.28 -9.57
C MET A 131 10.25 -22.31 -9.47
N ARG A 132 9.55 -21.41 -10.16
CA ARG A 132 8.07 -21.42 -10.22
C ARG A 132 7.53 -22.68 -10.87
N ARG A 133 8.14 -23.15 -11.95
CA ARG A 133 7.82 -24.42 -12.60
C ARG A 133 7.93 -25.59 -11.60
N ASP A 134 8.95 -25.58 -10.78
CA ASP A 134 9.19 -26.59 -9.75
C ASP A 134 8.23 -26.50 -8.55
N GLY A 135 7.34 -25.50 -8.53
CA GLY A 135 6.30 -25.35 -7.49
C GLY A 135 6.56 -24.25 -6.46
N CYS A 136 7.64 -23.49 -6.57
CA CYS A 136 7.93 -22.33 -5.74
C CYS A 136 7.08 -21.13 -6.18
N THR A 137 5.80 -21.08 -5.81
CA THR A 137 4.83 -20.09 -6.31
C THR A 137 5.17 -18.64 -5.92
N ASP A 138 5.94 -18.44 -4.85
CA ASP A 138 6.41 -17.15 -4.34
C ASP A 138 7.77 -16.71 -4.93
N ALA A 139 8.36 -17.52 -5.83
CA ALA A 139 9.66 -17.20 -6.41
C ALA A 139 9.66 -15.82 -7.04
N ARG A 140 10.60 -14.98 -6.63
CA ARG A 140 10.75 -13.60 -7.10
C ARG A 140 12.21 -13.24 -7.37
N GLN A 141 12.42 -12.46 -8.42
CA GLN A 141 13.69 -11.84 -8.70
C GLN A 141 13.81 -10.58 -7.82
N ILE A 142 14.95 -10.44 -7.14
CA ILE A 142 15.27 -9.33 -6.25
C ILE A 142 16.58 -8.63 -6.63
N GLY A 143 17.30 -9.14 -7.63
CA GLY A 143 18.55 -8.59 -8.10
C GLY A 143 18.45 -7.12 -8.49
N GLY A 144 19.45 -6.33 -8.09
CA GLY A 144 19.50 -4.89 -8.32
C GLY A 144 20.62 -4.22 -7.50
N ALA A 145 20.66 -2.90 -7.53
CA ALA A 145 21.61 -2.18 -6.69
C ALA A 145 21.28 -2.40 -5.19
N GLY A 146 22.21 -3.02 -4.47
CA GLY A 146 22.04 -3.33 -3.04
C GLY A 146 21.45 -4.71 -2.72
N ASP A 147 21.40 -5.63 -3.69
CA ASP A 147 20.86 -7.00 -3.53
C ASP A 147 21.68 -7.92 -2.61
N ASN A 148 22.80 -7.43 -2.11
CA ASN A 148 23.71 -8.19 -1.23
C ASN A 148 24.13 -9.56 -1.80
N GLY A 149 24.07 -9.71 -3.13
CA GLY A 149 24.45 -10.92 -3.84
C GLY A 149 23.36 -11.98 -3.94
N ALA A 150 22.10 -11.65 -3.68
CA ALA A 150 20.95 -12.52 -3.89
C ALA A 150 20.13 -12.03 -5.08
N ASP A 151 19.94 -12.87 -6.11
CA ASP A 151 19.21 -12.51 -7.32
C ASP A 151 17.77 -13.05 -7.31
N VAL A 152 17.57 -14.27 -6.77
CA VAL A 152 16.25 -14.89 -6.69
C VAL A 152 15.99 -15.44 -5.28
N LEU A 153 14.81 -15.15 -4.76
CA LEU A 153 14.26 -15.75 -3.53
C LEU A 153 13.09 -16.64 -3.88
N ALA A 154 12.98 -17.79 -3.20
CA ALA A 154 11.88 -18.72 -3.39
C ALA A 154 11.65 -19.55 -2.13
N THR A 155 10.39 -20.01 -1.93
CA THR A 155 10.07 -21.04 -0.94
C THR A 155 9.60 -22.28 -1.69
N ASP A 156 10.21 -23.42 -1.44
CA ASP A 156 9.81 -24.65 -2.10
C ASP A 156 8.55 -25.28 -1.46
N PRO A 157 7.90 -26.25 -2.11
CA PRO A 157 6.71 -26.92 -1.57
C PRO A 157 6.92 -27.61 -0.23
N LEU A 158 8.17 -27.82 0.18
CA LEU A 158 8.56 -28.42 1.47
C LEU A 158 8.89 -27.37 2.53
N GLY A 159 8.62 -26.07 2.26
CA GLY A 159 8.75 -24.96 3.17
C GLY A 159 10.18 -24.44 3.37
N ARG A 160 11.15 -24.87 2.56
CA ARG A 160 12.55 -24.40 2.63
C ARG A 160 12.71 -23.08 1.88
N THR A 161 13.37 -22.12 2.50
CA THR A 161 13.71 -20.82 1.88
C THR A 161 15.00 -20.97 1.05
N TRP A 162 14.93 -20.64 -0.23
CA TRP A 162 16.03 -20.67 -1.18
C TRP A 162 16.51 -19.25 -1.48
N VAL A 163 17.80 -19.05 -1.39
CA VAL A 163 18.51 -17.87 -1.88
C VAL A 163 19.42 -18.27 -3.02
N ILE A 164 19.20 -17.68 -4.17
CA ILE A 164 19.89 -18.06 -5.40
C ILE A 164 20.63 -16.85 -5.95
N GLN A 165 21.93 -17.04 -6.19
CA GLN A 165 22.79 -16.12 -6.94
C GLN A 165 22.94 -16.63 -8.35
N CYS A 166 22.69 -15.78 -9.34
CA CYS A 166 22.82 -16.07 -10.76
C CYS A 166 24.11 -15.50 -11.32
N LYS A 167 24.87 -16.33 -12.03
CA LYS A 167 26.11 -15.91 -12.68
C LYS A 167 26.07 -16.27 -14.15
N HIS A 168 25.44 -15.40 -14.95
CA HIS A 168 25.41 -15.54 -16.39
C HIS A 168 26.79 -15.27 -17.02
N ARG A 169 27.18 -16.06 -17.99
CA ARG A 169 28.38 -15.90 -18.82
C ARG A 169 27.96 -15.83 -20.29
N ARG A 170 28.29 -14.71 -20.95
CA ARG A 170 27.93 -14.49 -22.37
C ARG A 170 28.49 -15.62 -23.27
N ASP A 171 29.69 -16.06 -22.98
CA ASP A 171 30.37 -17.11 -23.74
C ASP A 171 30.15 -18.51 -23.14
N GLY A 172 29.17 -18.65 -22.25
CA GLY A 172 28.83 -19.90 -21.59
C GLY A 172 30.07 -20.56 -20.96
N ASP A 173 30.39 -21.78 -21.40
CA ASP A 173 31.50 -22.57 -20.86
C ASP A 173 32.88 -21.99 -21.20
N ARG A 174 33.01 -21.23 -22.30
CA ARG A 174 34.25 -20.58 -22.71
C ARG A 174 34.56 -19.32 -21.90
N GLY A 175 33.56 -18.77 -21.23
CA GLY A 175 33.70 -17.57 -20.40
C GLY A 175 34.56 -17.80 -19.15
N SER A 176 34.84 -16.72 -18.43
CA SER A 176 35.54 -16.78 -17.13
C SER A 176 34.80 -17.65 -16.13
N ALA A 177 35.52 -18.52 -15.43
CA ALA A 177 34.91 -19.33 -14.36
C ALA A 177 34.37 -18.47 -13.23
N VAL A 178 33.25 -18.89 -12.60
CA VAL A 178 32.76 -18.31 -11.36
C VAL A 178 33.74 -18.62 -10.24
N GLY A 179 34.17 -17.61 -9.50
CA GLY A 179 35.19 -17.71 -8.48
C GLY A 179 34.66 -17.79 -7.06
N THR A 180 35.54 -18.06 -6.11
CA THR A 180 35.24 -18.10 -4.68
C THR A 180 34.69 -16.76 -4.09
N PRO A 181 35.09 -15.56 -4.58
CA PRO A 181 34.51 -14.32 -4.11
C PRO A 181 32.99 -14.21 -4.31
N ASP A 182 32.46 -14.82 -5.38
CA ASP A 182 31.00 -14.83 -5.62
C ASP A 182 30.28 -15.67 -4.56
N LEU A 183 30.84 -16.80 -4.16
CA LEU A 183 30.30 -17.67 -3.12
C LEU A 183 30.34 -16.97 -1.76
N GLN A 184 31.46 -16.33 -1.43
CA GLN A 184 31.63 -15.63 -0.17
C GLN A 184 30.63 -14.47 0.01
N ARG A 185 30.37 -13.71 -1.08
CA ARG A 185 29.42 -12.59 -1.07
C ARG A 185 28.02 -13.07 -0.70
N VAL A 186 27.49 -14.07 -1.39
CA VAL A 186 26.12 -14.56 -1.13
C VAL A 186 26.03 -15.30 0.21
N ASN A 187 27.09 -16.01 0.61
CA ASN A 187 27.10 -16.69 1.92
C ASN A 187 26.97 -15.72 3.09
N GLY A 188 27.63 -14.56 3.01
CA GLY A 188 27.60 -13.54 4.07
C GLY A 188 26.24 -12.92 4.32
N THR A 189 25.32 -13.05 3.39
CA THR A 189 24.02 -12.37 3.43
C THR A 189 22.83 -13.32 3.40
N ALA A 190 22.95 -14.45 2.71
CA ALA A 190 21.82 -15.33 2.43
C ALA A 190 21.09 -15.83 3.67
N ARG A 191 21.83 -16.31 4.68
CA ARG A 191 21.23 -16.84 5.92
C ARG A 191 20.83 -15.73 6.88
N GLN A 192 21.64 -14.69 6.97
CA GLN A 192 21.47 -13.61 7.95
C GLN A 192 20.33 -12.66 7.56
N LEU A 193 20.24 -12.27 6.28
CA LEU A 193 19.26 -11.32 5.80
C LEU A 193 17.96 -11.98 5.33
N TYR A 194 18.06 -13.18 4.74
CA TYR A 194 16.92 -13.83 4.09
C TYR A 194 16.48 -15.13 4.79
N GLY A 195 17.17 -15.57 5.82
CA GLY A 195 16.85 -16.80 6.55
C GLY A 195 16.93 -18.04 5.68
N ALA A 196 17.91 -18.09 4.74
CA ALA A 196 18.04 -19.16 3.77
C ALA A 196 18.31 -20.53 4.43
N ASP A 197 17.49 -21.52 4.09
CA ASP A 197 17.77 -22.94 4.36
C ASP A 197 18.72 -23.50 3.29
N VAL A 198 18.54 -23.05 2.05
CA VAL A 198 19.32 -23.48 0.90
C VAL A 198 19.92 -22.26 0.22
N VAL A 199 21.25 -22.26 0.07
CA VAL A 199 21.98 -21.23 -0.68
C VAL A 199 22.54 -21.87 -1.93
N LEU A 200 22.19 -21.31 -3.09
CA LEU A 200 22.57 -21.83 -4.40
C LEU A 200 23.30 -20.76 -5.21
N VAL A 201 24.37 -21.15 -5.89
CA VAL A 201 24.93 -20.37 -6.99
C VAL A 201 24.68 -21.12 -8.28
N VAL A 202 24.03 -20.48 -9.25
CA VAL A 202 23.74 -21.07 -10.57
C VAL A 202 24.46 -20.32 -11.68
N THR A 203 25.00 -21.05 -12.64
CA THR A 203 25.68 -20.47 -13.81
C THR A 203 25.44 -21.28 -15.09
N ASN A 204 25.35 -20.59 -16.22
CA ASN A 204 25.41 -21.22 -17.53
C ASN A 204 26.86 -21.51 -18.00
N GLY A 205 27.84 -21.14 -17.18
CA GLY A 205 29.27 -21.42 -17.39
C GLY A 205 29.79 -22.50 -16.45
N ARG A 206 31.03 -22.34 -16.00
CA ARG A 206 31.73 -23.26 -15.10
C ARG A 206 32.15 -22.60 -13.80
N PHE A 207 32.37 -23.38 -12.77
CA PHE A 207 32.99 -22.95 -11.53
C PHE A 207 34.49 -23.21 -11.56
N SER A 208 35.25 -22.39 -10.84
CA SER A 208 36.67 -22.69 -10.59
C SER A 208 36.81 -23.92 -9.69
N THR A 209 37.93 -24.63 -9.78
CA THR A 209 38.20 -25.84 -8.98
C THR A 209 38.12 -25.61 -7.48
N ARG A 210 38.36 -24.37 -7.03
CA ARG A 210 38.30 -23.98 -5.60
C ARG A 210 36.87 -23.77 -5.08
N CYS A 211 35.88 -23.65 -5.97
CA CYS A 211 34.47 -23.38 -5.55
C CYS A 211 33.81 -24.59 -4.90
N ALA A 212 34.06 -25.81 -5.42
CA ALA A 212 33.40 -27.00 -4.86
C ALA A 212 33.79 -27.29 -3.40
N PRO A 213 35.06 -27.31 -2.99
CA PRO A 213 35.43 -27.50 -1.59
C PRO A 213 34.93 -26.34 -0.70
N LEU A 214 34.99 -25.11 -1.18
CA LEU A 214 34.46 -23.96 -0.42
C LEU A 214 32.94 -24.05 -0.26
N ALA A 215 32.19 -24.39 -1.29
CA ALA A 215 30.73 -24.56 -1.20
C ALA A 215 30.34 -25.63 -0.19
N ALA A 216 31.10 -26.76 -0.15
CA ALA A 216 30.89 -27.81 0.84
C ALA A 216 31.09 -27.28 2.28
N GLN A 217 32.17 -26.54 2.53
CA GLN A 217 32.44 -25.91 3.84
C GLN A 217 31.36 -24.90 4.26
N LEU A 218 30.86 -24.14 3.30
CA LEU A 218 29.83 -23.12 3.53
C LEU A 218 28.38 -23.67 3.48
N HIS A 219 28.22 -24.99 3.30
CA HIS A 219 26.89 -25.63 3.11
C HIS A 219 26.08 -24.97 2.00
N MET A 220 26.72 -24.67 0.88
CA MET A 220 26.11 -24.09 -0.32
C MET A 220 26.02 -25.12 -1.43
N HIS A 221 25.13 -24.90 -2.36
CA HIS A 221 24.95 -25.73 -3.55
C HIS A 221 25.43 -24.96 -4.79
N LEU A 222 25.94 -25.73 -5.77
CA LEU A 222 26.42 -25.22 -7.05
C LEU A 222 25.63 -25.90 -8.16
N ALA A 223 25.02 -25.12 -9.04
CA ALA A 223 24.46 -25.59 -10.29
C ALA A 223 25.30 -25.04 -11.45
N ASP A 224 26.19 -25.87 -11.96
CA ASP A 224 27.00 -25.58 -13.15
C ASP A 224 26.17 -25.69 -14.42
N ARG A 225 26.82 -25.47 -15.58
CA ARG A 225 26.20 -25.58 -16.91
C ARG A 225 25.50 -26.92 -17.13
N ARG A 226 26.08 -28.04 -16.68
CA ARG A 226 25.49 -29.37 -16.83
C ARG A 226 24.23 -29.52 -15.98
N THR A 227 24.30 -29.15 -14.72
CA THR A 227 23.19 -29.20 -13.79
C THR A 227 22.06 -28.29 -14.27
N LEU A 228 22.39 -27.07 -14.70
CA LEU A 228 21.43 -26.10 -15.25
C LEU A 228 20.77 -26.67 -16.53
N ALA A 229 21.52 -27.25 -17.45
CA ALA A 229 20.96 -27.85 -18.67
C ALA A 229 19.95 -28.97 -18.34
N THR A 230 20.31 -29.87 -17.43
CA THR A 230 19.44 -30.94 -16.97
C THR A 230 18.19 -30.36 -16.29
N TRP A 231 18.36 -29.41 -15.41
CA TRP A 231 17.25 -28.72 -14.71
C TRP A 231 16.31 -28.04 -15.68
N ALA A 232 16.84 -27.24 -16.59
CA ALA A 232 16.06 -26.45 -17.53
C ALA A 232 15.25 -27.31 -18.52
N SER A 233 15.81 -28.45 -18.96
CA SER A 233 15.21 -29.30 -20.00
C SER A 233 14.37 -30.47 -19.47
N SER A 234 14.74 -31.09 -18.35
CA SER A 234 14.13 -32.35 -17.90
C SER A 234 12.74 -32.18 -17.24
N GLY A 235 12.45 -30.99 -16.68
CA GLY A 235 11.27 -30.77 -15.87
C GLY A 235 11.33 -31.39 -14.49
N ARG A 236 12.45 -31.95 -14.08
CA ARG A 236 12.70 -32.41 -12.71
C ARG A 236 12.96 -31.21 -11.80
N PRO A 237 12.40 -31.19 -10.60
CA PRO A 237 12.69 -30.13 -9.64
C PRO A 237 14.16 -30.07 -9.27
N LEU A 238 14.66 -28.85 -9.03
CA LEU A 238 16.08 -28.63 -8.76
C LEU A 238 16.60 -29.42 -7.54
N TRP A 239 15.77 -29.54 -6.49
CA TRP A 239 16.13 -30.28 -5.26
C TRP A 239 16.32 -31.80 -5.47
N GLU A 240 15.85 -32.35 -6.58
CA GLU A 240 16.16 -33.74 -6.96
C GLU A 240 17.51 -33.90 -7.69
N LEU A 241 18.01 -32.81 -8.22
CA LEU A 241 19.27 -32.77 -8.96
C LEU A 241 20.48 -32.41 -8.09
N LEU A 242 20.23 -31.75 -6.97
CA LEU A 242 21.27 -31.28 -6.07
C LEU A 242 21.48 -32.29 -4.92
N PRO A 243 22.75 -32.59 -4.56
CA PRO A 243 23.05 -33.49 -3.45
C PRO A 243 22.83 -32.79 -2.11
N LYS A 244 22.47 -33.54 -1.06
CA LYS A 244 22.48 -33.10 0.34
C LYS A 244 21.62 -31.87 0.65
N ILE A 245 20.47 -31.75 0.01
CA ILE A 245 19.51 -30.72 0.35
C ILE A 245 19.00 -30.93 1.79
N PRO A 246 18.85 -29.88 2.62
CA PRO A 246 18.31 -29.97 3.95
C PRO A 246 16.93 -30.65 3.99
N PRO A 247 16.55 -31.33 5.10
CA PRO A 247 15.24 -31.92 5.21
C PRO A 247 14.13 -30.86 5.14
N PRO A 248 12.88 -31.27 4.84
CA PRO A 248 11.73 -30.37 4.85
C PRO A 248 11.61 -29.61 6.16
N ARG A 249 11.22 -28.33 6.10
CA ARG A 249 10.82 -27.59 7.29
C ARG A 249 9.55 -28.23 7.85
N LYS A 250 9.57 -28.74 9.07
CA LYS A 250 8.36 -29.11 9.78
C LYS A 250 7.50 -27.86 9.91
N GLY A 251 6.27 -27.89 9.38
CA GLY A 251 5.34 -26.76 9.41
C GLY A 251 5.23 -26.19 10.84
N ARG A 252 5.32 -24.86 10.89
CA ARG A 252 4.92 -24.10 12.07
C ARG A 252 3.41 -23.99 12.13
#